data_dcf79e6c81e825d5ce3bc25e81e5c9c3
#
_entry.id   dcf79e6c81e825d5ce3bc25e81e5c9c3
#
_cell.length_a   1.000
_cell.length_b   1.000
_cell.length_c   1.000
_cell.angle_alpha   90.00
_cell.angle_beta   90.00
_cell.angle_gamma   90.00
#
_symmetry.space_group_name_H-M   'P 1'
#
loop_
_entity.id
_entity.type
_entity.pdbx_description
1 polymer ?
#
loop_
_entity_poly.entity_id
_entity_poly.type
_entity_poly.pdbx_seq_one_letter_code
_entity_poly.pdbx_strand_id
1 'polypeptide(L)'
;MLALSFEHALKNQELQVYYQPQACTDTGEIVGVEALVRWQHPYWGNVPPSDFIPIAEKLNWIWTIDKWVMKTACQQMADWHAAGYPLKLSINWSARNFQNPDVVDRVAEILKQMQLDPVYLEIELTETILLEDFQKALATMRGLCRLGVRVALDDFGTGYSSFFNLKQFPFNSLKIDRSFMNNLYPNSKNAIIVKSIIEMGHLLHLDVVGEGVETEEQLEFLHQHHCNAWQGYLLSAPITAAYFTEVFLRGDRKFFSLREKSLDAS
;
A
#
# COMPACT_ATOMS: atom_id res chain seq x y z
N MET A 1 -23.65 1.04 19.32
CA MET A 1 -24.09 0.19 18.20
C MET A 1 -22.93 -0.35 17.37
N LEU A 2 -22.03 0.46 16.84
CA LEU A 2 -20.90 -0.01 15.99
C LEU A 2 -19.89 -0.92 16.71
N ALA A 3 -19.64 -0.82 18.01
CA ALA A 3 -18.72 -1.69 18.74
C ALA A 3 -19.14 -3.18 18.75
N LEU A 4 -20.42 -3.45 18.85
CA LEU A 4 -20.98 -4.80 18.73
C LEU A 4 -20.96 -5.31 17.27
N SER A 5 -20.87 -4.38 16.31
CA SER A 5 -20.83 -4.70 14.88
C SER A 5 -19.49 -5.27 14.42
N PHE A 6 -18.34 -4.89 15.01
CA PHE A 6 -17.04 -5.40 14.56
C PHE A 6 -16.84 -6.89 14.86
N GLU A 7 -17.23 -7.33 16.07
CA GLU A 7 -17.19 -8.77 16.39
C GLU A 7 -18.12 -9.57 15.49
N HIS A 8 -19.31 -9.02 15.24
CA HIS A 8 -20.30 -9.61 14.34
C HIS A 8 -19.78 -9.62 12.89
N ALA A 9 -19.20 -8.51 12.44
CA ALA A 9 -18.66 -8.40 11.08
C ALA A 9 -17.55 -9.42 10.79
N LEU A 10 -16.66 -9.67 11.76
CA LEU A 10 -15.64 -10.70 11.64
C LEU A 10 -16.23 -12.12 11.63
N LYS A 11 -17.19 -12.41 12.52
CA LYS A 11 -17.84 -13.72 12.61
C LYS A 11 -18.69 -14.07 11.39
N ASN A 12 -19.35 -13.06 10.80
CA ASN A 12 -20.27 -13.25 9.67
C ASN A 12 -19.63 -12.97 8.30
N GLN A 13 -18.31 -12.82 8.25
CA GLN A 13 -17.57 -12.59 6.99
C GLN A 13 -18.05 -11.32 6.25
N GLU A 14 -18.46 -10.28 7.00
CA GLU A 14 -18.83 -8.98 6.44
C GLU A 14 -17.61 -8.17 6.02
N LEU A 15 -16.44 -8.44 6.65
CA LEU A 15 -15.16 -7.88 6.23
C LEU A 15 -14.57 -8.73 5.10
N GLN A 16 -14.04 -8.05 4.08
CA GLN A 16 -13.38 -8.66 2.94
C GLN A 16 -12.06 -7.93 2.68
N VAL A 17 -11.07 -8.62 2.11
CA VAL A 17 -9.83 -8.01 1.63
C VAL A 17 -9.91 -7.92 0.10
N TYR A 18 -9.79 -6.71 -0.41
CA TYR A 18 -9.64 -6.42 -1.83
C TYR A 18 -8.18 -6.11 -2.12
N TYR A 19 -7.77 -6.30 -3.34
CA TYR A 19 -6.39 -6.12 -3.79
C TYR A 19 -6.35 -5.12 -4.92
N GLN A 20 -5.55 -4.06 -4.76
CA GLN A 20 -5.29 -3.11 -5.82
C GLN A 20 -3.93 -3.39 -6.43
N PRO A 21 -3.85 -3.65 -7.76
CA PRO A 21 -2.59 -3.93 -8.41
C PRO A 21 -1.65 -2.73 -8.41
N GLN A 22 -0.36 -3.00 -8.26
CA GLN A 22 0.73 -2.06 -8.42
C GLN A 22 1.59 -2.51 -9.61
N ALA A 23 1.86 -1.61 -10.54
CA ALA A 23 2.64 -1.89 -11.74
C ALA A 23 3.97 -1.14 -11.72
N CYS A 24 5.02 -1.77 -12.24
CA CYS A 24 6.28 -1.11 -12.55
C CYS A 24 6.05 -0.06 -13.64
N THR A 25 6.54 1.15 -13.44
CA THR A 25 6.32 2.26 -14.37
C THR A 25 7.03 2.04 -15.69
N ASP A 26 8.22 1.42 -15.68
CA ASP A 26 9.02 1.21 -16.89
C ASP A 26 8.53 0.03 -17.74
N THR A 27 8.08 -1.06 -17.10
CA THR A 27 7.74 -2.32 -17.81
C THR A 27 6.24 -2.55 -17.95
N GLY A 28 5.41 -1.89 -17.13
CA GLY A 28 3.98 -2.15 -17.00
C GLY A 28 3.64 -3.50 -16.35
N GLU A 29 4.64 -4.26 -15.88
CA GLU A 29 4.42 -5.53 -15.19
C GLU A 29 3.87 -5.32 -13.79
N ILE A 30 2.97 -6.21 -13.35
CA ILE A 30 2.47 -6.20 -11.98
C ILE A 30 3.57 -6.65 -11.03
N VAL A 31 3.98 -5.77 -10.12
CA VAL A 31 5.06 -6.02 -9.15
C VAL A 31 4.55 -6.26 -7.74
N GLY A 32 3.32 -5.88 -7.46
CA GLY A 32 2.73 -6.02 -6.14
C GLY A 32 1.23 -5.74 -6.12
N VAL A 33 0.69 -5.83 -4.93
CA VAL A 33 -0.70 -5.49 -4.61
C VAL A 33 -0.79 -4.79 -3.28
N GLU A 34 -1.70 -3.84 -3.16
CA GLU A 34 -2.12 -3.28 -1.87
C GLU A 34 -3.39 -3.99 -1.39
N ALA A 35 -3.34 -4.52 -0.14
CA ALA A 35 -4.48 -5.16 0.50
C ALA A 35 -5.33 -4.13 1.22
N LEU A 36 -6.57 -4.00 0.80
CA LEU A 36 -7.50 -2.99 1.23
C LEU A 36 -8.74 -3.64 1.86
N VAL A 37 -8.97 -3.38 3.15
CA VAL A 37 -10.16 -3.88 3.85
C VAL A 37 -11.42 -3.22 3.31
N ARG A 38 -12.49 -4.02 3.16
CA ARG A 38 -13.83 -3.58 2.78
C ARG A 38 -14.83 -4.15 3.76
N TRP A 39 -15.84 -3.38 4.10
CA TRP A 39 -16.93 -3.83 4.98
C TRP A 39 -18.25 -3.80 4.25
N GLN A 40 -18.80 -4.98 3.99
CA GLN A 40 -20.13 -5.18 3.42
C GLN A 40 -21.15 -5.39 4.56
N HIS A 41 -21.68 -4.30 5.07
CA HIS A 41 -22.64 -4.37 6.16
C HIS A 41 -24.04 -4.74 5.64
N PRO A 42 -24.76 -5.69 6.30
CA PRO A 42 -26.03 -6.19 5.77
C PRO A 42 -27.14 -5.14 5.61
N TYR A 43 -27.09 -4.07 6.41
CA TYR A 43 -28.10 -3.00 6.34
C TYR A 43 -27.59 -1.70 5.70
N TRP A 44 -26.28 -1.41 5.78
CA TRP A 44 -25.70 -0.15 5.28
C TRP A 44 -24.97 -0.33 3.94
N GLY A 45 -24.88 -1.57 3.46
CA GLY A 45 -24.12 -1.85 2.25
C GLY A 45 -22.61 -1.68 2.45
N ASN A 46 -21.93 -1.13 1.47
CA ASN A 46 -20.49 -0.91 1.53
C ASN A 46 -20.16 0.28 2.46
N VAL A 47 -19.55 -0.02 3.61
CA VAL A 47 -19.06 0.99 4.56
C VAL A 47 -17.60 1.31 4.23
N PRO A 48 -17.26 2.57 3.90
CA PRO A 48 -15.90 2.92 3.53
C PRO A 48 -14.93 2.85 4.73
N PRO A 49 -13.64 2.49 4.51
CA PRO A 49 -12.64 2.44 5.57
C PRO A 49 -12.50 3.76 6.34
N SER A 50 -12.60 4.90 5.66
CA SER A 50 -12.59 6.24 6.28
C SER A 50 -13.63 6.44 7.37
N ASP A 51 -14.74 5.70 7.32
CA ASP A 51 -15.82 5.82 8.29
C ASP A 51 -15.66 4.86 9.46
N PHE A 52 -15.23 3.61 9.21
CA PHE A 52 -15.18 2.61 10.28
C PHE A 52 -13.79 2.47 10.95
N ILE A 53 -12.68 2.74 10.26
CA ILE A 53 -11.33 2.64 10.85
C ILE A 53 -11.16 3.60 12.05
N PRO A 54 -11.53 4.89 11.97
CA PRO A 54 -11.42 5.79 13.12
C PRO A 54 -12.28 5.34 14.33
N ILE A 55 -13.40 4.67 14.05
CA ILE A 55 -14.27 4.11 15.10
C ILE A 55 -13.62 2.86 15.70
N ALA A 56 -13.04 1.98 14.88
CA ALA A 56 -12.32 0.81 15.34
C ALA A 56 -11.12 1.19 16.23
N GLU A 57 -10.41 2.25 15.88
CA GLU A 57 -9.33 2.81 16.70
C GLU A 57 -9.82 3.31 18.05
N LYS A 58 -10.87 4.12 18.08
CA LYS A 58 -11.47 4.63 19.33
C LYS A 58 -11.96 3.53 20.25
N LEU A 59 -12.46 2.43 19.70
CA LEU A 59 -13.01 1.30 20.42
C LEU A 59 -11.99 0.17 20.66
N ASN A 60 -10.72 0.37 20.32
CA ASN A 60 -9.63 -0.61 20.44
C ASN A 60 -9.85 -1.92 19.65
N TRP A 61 -10.63 -1.86 18.55
CA TRP A 61 -10.84 -2.99 17.64
C TRP A 61 -9.83 -3.03 16.49
N ILE A 62 -9.09 -1.95 16.29
CA ILE A 62 -8.18 -1.82 15.15
C ILE A 62 -7.12 -2.92 15.09
N TRP A 63 -6.57 -3.34 16.24
CA TRP A 63 -5.63 -4.46 16.28
C TRP A 63 -6.23 -5.76 15.74
N THR A 64 -7.49 -6.03 16.10
CA THR A 64 -8.19 -7.25 15.65
C THR A 64 -8.42 -7.23 14.15
N ILE A 65 -8.78 -6.06 13.60
CA ILE A 65 -8.99 -5.85 12.16
C ILE A 65 -7.66 -5.98 11.42
N ASP A 66 -6.62 -5.25 11.81
CA ASP A 66 -5.31 -5.26 11.14
C ASP A 66 -4.69 -6.66 11.18
N LYS A 67 -4.78 -7.37 12.31
CA LYS A 67 -4.33 -8.76 12.42
C LYS A 67 -5.08 -9.68 11.46
N TRP A 68 -6.40 -9.51 11.34
CA TRP A 68 -7.21 -10.31 10.43
C TRP A 68 -6.86 -10.01 8.96
N VAL A 69 -6.75 -8.73 8.60
CA VAL A 69 -6.32 -8.29 7.25
C VAL A 69 -4.97 -8.89 6.91
N MET A 70 -3.97 -8.74 7.80
CA MET A 70 -2.63 -9.26 7.59
C MET A 70 -2.65 -10.78 7.37
N LYS A 71 -3.34 -11.54 8.23
CA LYS A 71 -3.43 -13.01 8.07
C LYS A 71 -4.06 -13.38 6.74
N THR A 72 -5.18 -12.77 6.38
CA THR A 72 -5.90 -13.04 5.14
C THR A 72 -5.06 -12.70 3.92
N ALA A 73 -4.43 -11.52 3.92
CA ALA A 73 -3.62 -11.06 2.80
C ALA A 73 -2.31 -11.87 2.66
N CYS A 74 -1.62 -12.19 3.77
CA CYS A 74 -0.42 -13.03 3.74
C CYS A 74 -0.72 -14.45 3.25
N GLN A 75 -1.86 -15.05 3.65
CA GLN A 75 -2.27 -16.36 3.14
C GLN A 75 -2.51 -16.31 1.63
N GLN A 76 -3.25 -15.31 1.15
CA GLN A 76 -3.50 -15.14 -0.29
C GLN A 76 -2.19 -14.94 -1.07
N MET A 77 -1.25 -14.19 -0.49
CA MET A 77 0.06 -13.99 -1.10
C MET A 77 0.86 -15.30 -1.18
N ALA A 78 0.86 -16.11 -0.11
CA ALA A 78 1.50 -17.42 -0.11
C ALA A 78 0.90 -18.34 -1.19
N ASP A 79 -0.42 -18.30 -1.38
CA ASP A 79 -1.10 -19.08 -2.44
C ASP A 79 -0.66 -18.61 -3.84
N TRP A 80 -0.54 -17.31 -4.08
CA TRP A 80 -0.04 -16.77 -5.36
C TRP A 80 1.44 -17.12 -5.58
N HIS A 81 2.29 -17.03 -4.55
CA HIS A 81 3.69 -17.45 -4.65
C HIS A 81 3.83 -18.94 -4.99
N ALA A 82 3.02 -19.81 -4.33
CA ALA A 82 2.98 -21.23 -4.65
C ALA A 82 2.53 -21.52 -6.09
N ALA A 83 1.70 -20.61 -6.65
CA ALA A 83 1.28 -20.68 -8.05
C ALA A 83 2.31 -20.07 -9.03
N GLY A 84 3.46 -19.57 -8.56
CA GLY A 84 4.54 -19.03 -9.38
C GLY A 84 4.49 -17.49 -9.60
N TYR A 85 3.70 -16.76 -8.81
CA TYR A 85 3.55 -15.30 -8.91
C TYR A 85 4.15 -14.60 -7.67
N PRO A 86 5.46 -14.28 -7.64
CA PRO A 86 6.14 -13.70 -6.48
C PRO A 86 5.89 -12.17 -6.38
N LEU A 87 4.67 -11.78 -6.06
CA LEU A 87 4.26 -10.40 -5.89
C LEU A 87 4.65 -9.85 -4.51
N LYS A 88 4.83 -8.54 -4.41
CA LYS A 88 4.91 -7.83 -3.13
C LYS A 88 3.50 -7.57 -2.58
N LEU A 89 3.37 -7.56 -1.26
CA LEU A 89 2.14 -7.27 -0.54
C LEU A 89 2.32 -6.01 0.30
N SER A 90 1.55 -4.99 0.03
CA SER A 90 1.45 -3.80 0.88
C SER A 90 0.20 -3.88 1.75
N ILE A 91 0.33 -3.51 3.04
CA ILE A 91 -0.75 -3.51 4.02
C ILE A 91 -0.72 -2.20 4.81
N ASN A 92 -1.83 -1.48 4.82
CA ASN A 92 -2.04 -0.35 5.70
C ASN A 92 -2.05 -0.79 7.17
N TRP A 93 -1.37 -0.04 8.04
CA TRP A 93 -1.30 -0.32 9.45
C TRP A 93 -1.54 0.91 10.30
N SER A 94 -2.43 0.77 11.30
CA SER A 94 -2.72 1.87 12.21
C SER A 94 -1.50 2.25 13.06
N ALA A 95 -1.27 3.56 13.20
CA ALA A 95 -0.24 4.12 14.07
C ALA A 95 -0.35 3.60 15.52
N ARG A 96 -1.57 3.36 16.01
CA ARG A 96 -1.80 2.79 17.35
C ARG A 96 -1.18 1.41 17.56
N ASN A 97 -1.21 0.57 16.53
CA ASN A 97 -0.63 -0.77 16.61
C ASN A 97 0.89 -0.72 16.65
N PHE A 98 1.48 0.29 16.06
CA PHE A 98 2.93 0.51 16.08
C PHE A 98 3.48 0.84 17.47
N GLN A 99 2.64 1.33 18.38
CA GLN A 99 2.98 1.61 19.76
C GLN A 99 3.04 0.35 20.65
N ASN A 100 2.55 -0.80 20.14
CA ASN A 100 2.57 -2.05 20.91
C ASN A 100 3.97 -2.68 20.87
N PRO A 101 4.62 -2.91 22.02
CA PRO A 101 5.98 -3.47 22.06
C PRO A 101 6.08 -4.86 21.43
N ASP A 102 4.99 -5.64 21.42
CA ASP A 102 4.97 -7.01 20.90
C ASP A 102 4.68 -7.07 19.40
N VAL A 103 4.52 -5.93 18.71
CA VAL A 103 4.06 -5.91 17.33
C VAL A 103 5.01 -6.65 16.38
N VAL A 104 6.31 -6.51 16.59
CA VAL A 104 7.35 -7.16 15.74
C VAL A 104 7.24 -8.68 15.86
N ASP A 105 7.12 -9.21 17.09
CA ASP A 105 7.00 -10.64 17.34
C ASP A 105 5.70 -11.21 16.75
N ARG A 106 4.61 -10.45 16.85
CA ARG A 106 3.32 -10.83 16.26
C ARG A 106 3.33 -10.87 14.74
N VAL A 107 4.03 -9.91 14.10
CA VAL A 107 4.23 -9.93 12.65
C VAL A 107 5.07 -11.16 12.25
N ALA A 108 6.17 -11.42 12.97
CA ALA A 108 7.02 -12.58 12.73
C ALA A 108 6.23 -13.90 12.86
N GLU A 109 5.37 -14.00 13.88
CA GLU A 109 4.51 -15.17 14.07
C GLU A 109 3.53 -15.37 12.90
N ILE A 110 2.87 -14.30 12.44
CA ILE A 110 1.93 -14.37 11.31
C ILE A 110 2.66 -14.81 10.04
N LEU A 111 3.79 -14.18 9.70
CA LEU A 111 4.57 -14.54 8.52
C LEU A 111 5.02 -16.00 8.55
N LYS A 112 5.47 -16.49 9.72
CA LYS A 112 5.83 -17.90 9.91
C LYS A 112 4.63 -18.82 9.74
N GLN A 113 3.46 -18.48 10.31
CA GLN A 113 2.23 -19.27 10.17
C GLN A 113 1.76 -19.37 8.73
N MET A 114 1.86 -18.27 7.98
CA MET A 114 1.44 -18.20 6.56
C MET A 114 2.53 -18.64 5.58
N GLN A 115 3.74 -18.98 6.06
CA GLN A 115 4.90 -19.37 5.26
C GLN A 115 5.26 -18.33 4.19
N LEU A 116 5.06 -17.05 4.47
CA LEU A 116 5.42 -15.94 3.59
C LEU A 116 6.80 -15.40 3.99
N ASP A 117 7.71 -15.28 3.02
CA ASP A 117 9.00 -14.64 3.24
C ASP A 117 8.78 -13.14 3.55
N PRO A 118 9.33 -12.64 4.67
CA PRO A 118 9.18 -11.25 5.10
C PRO A 118 9.53 -10.19 4.03
N VAL A 119 10.42 -10.50 3.11
CA VAL A 119 10.85 -9.58 2.03
C VAL A 119 9.71 -9.16 1.10
N TYR A 120 8.65 -9.96 1.04
CA TYR A 120 7.47 -9.68 0.22
C TYR A 120 6.38 -8.89 0.96
N LEU A 121 6.52 -8.67 2.28
CA LEU A 121 5.60 -7.83 3.04
C LEU A 121 6.13 -6.42 3.17
N GLU A 122 5.29 -5.44 2.82
CA GLU A 122 5.49 -4.01 3.08
C GLU A 122 4.37 -3.50 3.98
N ILE A 123 4.73 -2.82 5.06
CA ILE A 123 3.79 -2.17 5.98
C ILE A 123 3.75 -0.69 5.67
N GLU A 124 2.57 -0.17 5.36
CA GLU A 124 2.33 1.22 5.02
C GLU A 124 1.90 2.01 6.25
N LEU A 125 2.50 3.17 6.44
CA LEU A 125 2.31 4.04 7.60
C LEU A 125 2.14 5.47 7.13
N THR A 126 1.08 6.12 7.57
CA THR A 126 0.89 7.54 7.31
C THR A 126 1.85 8.40 8.14
N GLU A 127 2.06 9.65 7.72
CA GLU A 127 2.94 10.62 8.41
C GLU A 127 2.60 10.82 9.88
N THR A 128 1.36 10.59 10.29
CA THR A 128 0.89 10.79 11.67
C THR A 128 1.62 9.95 12.70
N ILE A 129 2.16 8.78 12.30
CA ILE A 129 2.92 7.92 13.20
C ILE A 129 4.19 8.59 13.72
N LEU A 130 4.75 9.52 12.95
CA LEU A 130 5.98 10.22 13.27
C LEU A 130 5.80 11.27 14.39
N LEU A 131 4.54 11.62 14.70
CA LEU A 131 4.18 12.67 15.66
C LEU A 131 3.92 12.14 17.07
N GLU A 132 3.62 10.84 17.24
CA GLU A 132 3.20 10.31 18.55
C GLU A 132 4.39 9.99 19.48
N ASP A 133 5.15 8.93 19.19
CA ASP A 133 6.33 8.53 19.97
C ASP A 133 7.46 8.11 19.02
N PHE A 134 8.32 9.07 18.69
CA PHE A 134 9.43 8.89 17.75
C PHE A 134 10.32 7.69 18.10
N GLN A 135 10.69 7.53 19.38
CA GLN A 135 11.63 6.48 19.79
C GLN A 135 11.03 5.10 19.67
N LYS A 136 9.77 4.93 20.04
CA LYS A 136 9.05 3.67 19.86
C LYS A 136 8.83 3.33 18.39
N ALA A 137 8.36 4.30 17.60
CA ALA A 137 8.17 4.10 16.16
C ALA A 137 9.48 3.66 15.49
N LEU A 138 10.59 4.34 15.78
CA LEU A 138 11.91 3.99 15.25
C LEU A 138 12.37 2.60 15.68
N ALA A 139 12.16 2.21 16.96
CA ALA A 139 12.51 0.89 17.47
C ALA A 139 11.69 -0.21 16.77
N THR A 140 10.39 0.00 16.60
CA THR A 140 9.48 -0.91 15.91
C THR A 140 9.86 -1.07 14.44
N MET A 141 10.07 0.03 13.70
CA MET A 141 10.51 -0.03 12.30
C MET A 141 11.83 -0.79 12.15
N ARG A 142 12.82 -0.51 13.00
CA ARG A 142 14.09 -1.26 12.98
C ARG A 142 13.90 -2.74 13.29
N GLY A 143 12.94 -3.08 14.14
CA GLY A 143 12.54 -4.47 14.40
C GLY A 143 11.98 -5.15 13.17
N LEU A 144 11.03 -4.52 12.47
CA LEU A 144 10.45 -5.01 11.23
C LEU A 144 11.49 -5.17 10.11
N CYS A 145 12.34 -4.16 9.92
CA CYS A 145 13.42 -4.24 8.93
C CYS A 145 14.40 -5.38 9.22
N ARG A 146 14.70 -5.68 10.50
CA ARG A 146 15.54 -6.84 10.87
C ARG A 146 14.88 -8.18 10.58
N LEU A 147 13.55 -8.24 10.55
CA LEU A 147 12.82 -9.42 10.07
C LEU A 147 12.86 -9.55 8.55
N GLY A 148 13.24 -8.52 7.82
CA GLY A 148 13.17 -8.43 6.36
C GLY A 148 11.90 -7.77 5.83
N VAL A 149 10.98 -7.33 6.72
CA VAL A 149 9.76 -6.61 6.34
C VAL A 149 10.11 -5.20 5.89
N ARG A 150 9.53 -4.76 4.80
CA ARG A 150 9.67 -3.41 4.27
C ARG A 150 8.69 -2.46 4.96
N VAL A 151 9.04 -1.18 4.99
CA VAL A 151 8.16 -0.12 5.54
C VAL A 151 8.04 1.01 4.52
N ALA A 152 6.82 1.36 4.18
CA ALA A 152 6.49 2.48 3.31
C ALA A 152 5.97 3.69 4.10
N LEU A 153 6.33 4.87 3.66
CA LEU A 153 5.68 6.11 4.09
C LEU A 153 4.55 6.43 3.13
N ASP A 154 3.32 6.41 3.65
CA ASP A 154 2.10 6.64 2.90
C ASP A 154 1.58 8.07 3.02
N ASP A 155 0.74 8.49 2.05
CA ASP A 155 0.13 9.83 1.95
C ASP A 155 1.15 10.99 2.01
N PHE A 156 2.36 10.78 1.47
CA PHE A 156 3.44 11.77 1.58
C PHE A 156 3.09 13.10 0.93
N GLY A 157 3.33 14.16 1.69
CA GLY A 157 3.14 15.55 1.26
C GLY A 157 1.81 16.17 1.70
N THR A 158 0.92 15.41 2.36
CA THR A 158 -0.37 15.93 2.85
C THR A 158 -0.30 16.43 4.30
N GLY A 159 0.78 16.12 5.02
CA GLY A 159 0.91 16.35 6.45
C GLY A 159 2.13 17.18 6.83
N TYR A 160 2.63 16.92 8.03
CA TYR A 160 3.74 17.63 8.68
C TYR A 160 5.08 16.91 8.56
N SER A 161 5.30 16.13 7.49
CA SER A 161 6.58 15.44 7.32
C SER A 161 7.74 16.43 7.24
N SER A 162 8.53 16.42 8.29
CA SER A 162 9.83 17.06 8.27
C SER A 162 10.81 16.15 7.51
N PHE A 163 11.60 16.70 6.57
CA PHE A 163 12.73 16.01 5.96
C PHE A 163 13.67 15.38 7.00
N PHE A 164 13.70 15.96 8.21
CA PHE A 164 14.44 15.41 9.35
C PHE A 164 13.93 14.02 9.73
N ASN A 165 12.61 13.82 9.77
CA ASN A 165 12.00 12.54 10.11
C ASN A 165 12.28 11.49 9.03
N LEU A 166 12.12 11.87 7.76
CA LEU A 166 12.37 10.96 6.64
C LEU A 166 13.80 10.38 6.66
N LYS A 167 14.79 11.20 7.03
CA LYS A 167 16.19 10.76 7.17
C LYS A 167 16.43 9.80 8.35
N GLN A 168 15.63 9.87 9.41
CA GLN A 168 15.87 9.11 10.65
C GLN A 168 15.24 7.71 10.62
N PHE A 169 14.13 7.57 9.90
CA PHE A 169 13.39 6.31 9.83
C PHE A 169 13.89 5.44 8.67
N PRO A 170 13.96 4.12 8.86
CA PRO A 170 14.42 3.19 7.84
C PRO A 170 13.29 2.82 6.87
N PHE A 171 12.72 3.82 6.18
CA PHE A 171 11.76 3.56 5.11
C PHE A 171 12.44 2.89 3.93
N ASN A 172 11.69 2.05 3.21
CA ASN A 172 12.11 1.40 1.96
C ASN A 172 11.42 2.03 0.76
N SER A 173 10.24 2.62 0.96
CA SER A 173 9.45 3.21 -0.11
C SER A 173 8.67 4.43 0.39
N LEU A 174 8.26 5.23 -0.58
CA LEU A 174 7.49 6.46 -0.38
C LEU A 174 6.35 6.47 -1.39
N LYS A 175 5.10 6.65 -0.92
CA LYS A 175 3.91 6.72 -1.74
C LYS A 175 3.47 8.17 -1.87
N ILE A 176 3.35 8.64 -3.11
CA ILE A 176 2.89 10.00 -3.43
C ILE A 176 1.37 10.00 -3.40
N ASP A 177 0.76 10.78 -2.50
CA ASP A 177 -0.68 10.86 -2.35
C ASP A 177 -1.39 11.27 -3.65
N ARG A 178 -2.54 10.66 -3.88
CA ARG A 178 -3.39 10.88 -5.06
C ARG A 178 -3.76 12.35 -5.31
N SER A 179 -3.80 13.20 -4.28
CA SER A 179 -4.14 14.61 -4.45
C SER A 179 -3.15 15.35 -5.35
N PHE A 180 -1.89 14.88 -5.41
CA PHE A 180 -0.87 15.43 -6.30
C PHE A 180 -1.00 14.97 -7.74
N MET A 181 -1.74 13.88 -8.02
CA MET A 181 -2.02 13.45 -9.41
C MET A 181 -3.06 14.34 -10.07
N ASN A 182 -3.88 15.05 -9.29
CA ASN A 182 -4.81 16.02 -9.84
C ASN A 182 -4.07 17.19 -10.52
N ASN A 183 -4.52 17.58 -11.72
CA ASN A 183 -3.90 18.68 -12.47
C ASN A 183 -2.39 18.49 -12.72
N LEU A 184 -1.97 17.26 -12.97
CA LEU A 184 -0.58 16.90 -13.27
C LEU A 184 -0.30 17.17 -14.77
N TYR A 185 -0.06 18.42 -15.11
CA TYR A 185 0.33 18.86 -16.46
C TYR A 185 1.66 19.63 -16.42
N PRO A 186 2.40 19.69 -17.53
CA PRO A 186 3.73 20.32 -17.55
C PRO A 186 3.73 21.71 -16.93
N ASN A 187 4.69 21.98 -16.03
CA ASN A 187 4.87 23.23 -15.28
C ASN A 187 3.76 23.58 -14.28
N SER A 188 2.81 22.69 -13.99
CA SER A 188 1.87 22.86 -12.88
C SER A 188 2.61 22.78 -11.53
N LYS A 189 2.01 23.33 -10.47
CA LYS A 189 2.57 23.20 -9.12
C LYS A 189 2.69 21.74 -8.71
N ASN A 190 1.69 20.91 -9.02
CA ASN A 190 1.71 19.49 -8.71
C ASN A 190 2.83 18.77 -9.49
N ALA A 191 3.05 19.09 -10.77
CA ALA A 191 4.14 18.51 -11.54
C ALA A 191 5.51 18.80 -10.93
N ILE A 192 5.74 20.04 -10.47
CA ILE A 192 6.98 20.42 -9.78
C ILE A 192 7.14 19.63 -8.48
N ILE A 193 6.06 19.51 -7.68
CA ILE A 193 6.07 18.80 -6.41
C ILE A 193 6.33 17.30 -6.65
N VAL A 194 5.57 16.64 -7.51
CA VAL A 194 5.71 15.20 -7.81
C VAL A 194 7.12 14.89 -8.29
N LYS A 195 7.64 15.66 -9.25
CA LYS A 195 9.03 15.52 -9.70
C LYS A 195 10.03 15.65 -8.55
N SER A 196 9.88 16.66 -7.69
CA SER A 196 10.78 16.87 -6.55
C SER A 196 10.71 15.72 -5.54
N ILE A 197 9.53 15.15 -5.31
CA ILE A 197 9.35 14.00 -4.43
C ILE A 197 10.05 12.76 -5.01
N ILE A 198 9.90 12.49 -6.32
CA ILE A 198 10.56 11.37 -6.99
C ILE A 198 12.09 11.51 -6.90
N GLU A 199 12.63 12.67 -7.27
CA GLU A 199 14.07 12.94 -7.20
C GLU A 199 14.62 12.78 -5.77
N MET A 200 13.91 13.31 -4.78
CA MET A 200 14.26 13.17 -3.37
C MET A 200 14.23 11.70 -2.92
N GLY A 201 13.18 10.97 -3.27
CA GLY A 201 13.05 9.54 -2.95
C GLY A 201 14.25 8.75 -3.45
N HIS A 202 14.64 8.96 -4.71
CA HIS A 202 15.81 8.30 -5.30
C HIS A 202 17.13 8.68 -4.61
N LEU A 203 17.32 9.96 -4.27
CA LEU A 203 18.50 10.41 -3.52
C LEU A 203 18.61 9.80 -2.12
N LEU A 204 17.46 9.43 -1.53
CA LEU A 204 17.37 8.74 -0.25
C LEU A 204 17.35 7.21 -0.40
N HIS A 205 17.51 6.67 -1.62
CA HIS A 205 17.44 5.25 -1.94
C HIS A 205 16.10 4.59 -1.59
N LEU A 206 15.00 5.35 -1.75
CA LEU A 206 13.63 4.87 -1.58
C LEU A 206 13.01 4.51 -2.93
N ASP A 207 12.23 3.41 -2.97
CA ASP A 207 11.32 3.17 -4.07
C ASP A 207 10.18 4.22 -4.00
N VAL A 208 9.80 4.82 -5.12
CA VAL A 208 8.71 5.80 -5.16
C VAL A 208 7.52 5.21 -5.89
N VAL A 209 6.33 5.32 -5.29
CA VAL A 209 5.07 4.83 -5.86
C VAL A 209 4.11 5.99 -6.07
N GLY A 210 3.62 6.17 -7.28
CA GLY A 210 2.58 7.15 -7.59
C GLY A 210 1.18 6.56 -7.36
N GLU A 211 0.34 7.23 -6.56
CA GLU A 211 -1.01 6.77 -6.26
C GLU A 211 -2.08 7.56 -6.98
N GLY A 212 -3.23 6.90 -7.22
CA GLY A 212 -4.39 7.56 -7.82
C GLY A 212 -4.19 7.96 -9.28
N VAL A 213 -3.40 7.18 -10.03
CA VAL A 213 -3.22 7.40 -11.47
C VAL A 213 -4.49 7.00 -12.21
N GLU A 214 -5.10 7.96 -12.90
CA GLU A 214 -6.38 7.81 -13.59
C GLU A 214 -6.27 8.01 -15.09
N THR A 215 -5.20 8.66 -15.59
CA THR A 215 -5.02 8.96 -17.02
C THR A 215 -3.65 8.53 -17.56
N GLU A 216 -3.58 8.32 -18.88
CA GLU A 216 -2.32 7.97 -19.54
C GLU A 216 -1.29 9.12 -19.42
N GLU A 217 -1.73 10.37 -19.40
CA GLU A 217 -0.84 11.54 -19.27
C GLU A 217 -0.18 11.57 -17.88
N GLN A 218 -0.90 11.19 -16.82
CA GLN A 218 -0.32 11.06 -15.48
C GLN A 218 0.72 9.94 -15.44
N LEU A 219 0.42 8.79 -16.05
CA LEU A 219 1.37 7.67 -16.14
C LEU A 219 2.62 8.06 -16.93
N GLU A 220 2.45 8.71 -18.09
CA GLU A 220 3.55 9.20 -18.89
C GLU A 220 4.46 10.17 -18.12
N PHE A 221 3.86 11.06 -17.32
CA PHE A 221 4.61 11.97 -16.46
C PHE A 221 5.45 11.20 -15.43
N LEU A 222 4.87 10.20 -14.75
CA LEU A 222 5.59 9.36 -13.79
C LEU A 222 6.74 8.59 -14.46
N HIS A 223 6.50 8.05 -15.65
CA HIS A 223 7.52 7.36 -16.45
C HIS A 223 8.67 8.29 -16.85
N GLN A 224 8.39 9.49 -17.37
CA GLN A 224 9.40 10.48 -17.76
C GLN A 224 10.30 10.90 -16.58
N HIS A 225 9.78 10.83 -15.35
CA HIS A 225 10.53 11.15 -14.14
C HIS A 225 11.04 9.92 -13.38
N HIS A 226 10.97 8.70 -14.01
CA HIS A 226 11.49 7.45 -13.47
C HIS A 226 10.87 7.03 -12.12
N CYS A 227 9.58 7.34 -11.89
CA CYS A 227 8.86 6.78 -10.74
C CYS A 227 8.93 5.24 -10.80
N ASN A 228 9.19 4.57 -9.68
CA ASN A 228 9.45 3.12 -9.68
C ASN A 228 8.20 2.30 -9.97
N ALA A 229 7.08 2.67 -9.36
CA ALA A 229 5.81 1.97 -9.52
C ALA A 229 4.63 2.94 -9.43
N TRP A 230 3.47 2.46 -9.78
CA TRP A 230 2.24 3.24 -9.72
C TRP A 230 1.03 2.35 -9.46
N GLN A 231 -0.04 2.95 -8.92
CA GLN A 231 -1.36 2.36 -8.76
C GLN A 231 -2.45 3.40 -8.99
N GLY A 232 -3.62 2.96 -9.45
CA GLY A 232 -4.75 3.85 -9.69
C GLY A 232 -5.81 3.21 -10.56
N TYR A 233 -6.88 3.97 -10.80
CA TYR A 233 -8.03 3.46 -11.57
C TYR A 233 -7.75 3.27 -13.05
N LEU A 234 -6.70 3.87 -13.57
CA LEU A 234 -6.21 3.57 -14.92
C LEU A 234 -5.81 2.09 -15.05
N LEU A 235 -5.20 1.51 -13.99
CA LEU A 235 -4.84 0.10 -13.94
C LEU A 235 -6.02 -0.76 -13.51
N SER A 236 -6.52 -0.53 -12.30
CA SER A 236 -7.71 -1.16 -11.74
C SER A 236 -8.15 -0.48 -10.45
N ALA A 237 -9.44 -0.44 -10.18
CA ALA A 237 -9.94 -0.28 -8.82
C ALA A 237 -9.53 -1.51 -7.97
N PRO A 238 -9.59 -1.42 -6.62
CA PRO A 238 -9.44 -2.58 -5.75
C PRO A 238 -10.47 -3.68 -6.09
N ILE A 239 -10.00 -4.92 -6.24
CA ILE A 239 -10.80 -6.08 -6.69
C ILE A 239 -10.59 -7.28 -5.77
N THR A 240 -11.47 -8.27 -5.86
CA THR A 240 -11.35 -9.52 -5.10
C THR A 240 -10.13 -10.35 -5.55
N ALA A 241 -9.59 -11.19 -4.66
CA ALA A 241 -8.47 -12.08 -5.00
C ALA A 241 -8.75 -12.97 -6.20
N ALA A 242 -9.98 -13.50 -6.29
CA ALA A 242 -10.38 -14.36 -7.41
C ALA A 242 -10.32 -13.61 -8.75
N TYR A 243 -10.89 -12.39 -8.79
CA TYR A 243 -10.89 -11.58 -10.00
C TYR A 243 -9.47 -11.09 -10.36
N PHE A 244 -8.65 -10.72 -9.36
CA PHE A 244 -7.24 -10.37 -9.57
C PHE A 244 -6.47 -11.55 -10.21
N THR A 245 -6.65 -12.76 -9.68
CA THR A 245 -6.01 -13.97 -10.22
C THR A 245 -6.39 -14.20 -11.69
N GLU A 246 -7.67 -14.07 -12.00
CA GLU A 246 -8.17 -14.25 -13.38
C GLU A 246 -7.62 -13.21 -14.34
N VAL A 247 -7.68 -11.94 -13.96
CA VAL A 247 -7.36 -10.83 -14.87
C VAL A 247 -5.86 -10.58 -14.99
N PHE A 248 -5.13 -10.57 -13.87
CA PHE A 248 -3.73 -10.13 -13.83
C PHE A 248 -2.71 -11.27 -13.80
N LEU A 249 -3.07 -12.44 -13.26
CA LEU A 249 -2.13 -13.54 -13.16
C LEU A 249 -2.32 -14.59 -14.26
N ARG A 250 -3.54 -14.80 -14.73
CA ARG A 250 -3.85 -15.80 -15.77
C ARG A 250 -4.26 -15.20 -17.11
N GLY A 251 -4.59 -13.92 -17.12
CA GLY A 251 -5.01 -13.20 -18.34
C GLY A 251 -3.83 -12.83 -19.24
N ASP A 252 -4.09 -12.77 -20.57
CA ASP A 252 -3.11 -12.34 -21.60
C ASP A 252 -2.91 -10.81 -21.62
N ARG A 253 -3.35 -10.08 -20.61
CA ARG A 253 -3.19 -8.63 -20.59
C ARG A 253 -1.73 -8.26 -20.34
N LYS A 254 -0.98 -8.14 -21.42
CA LYS A 254 0.18 -7.25 -21.45
C LYS A 254 -0.33 -5.84 -21.20
N PHE A 255 -0.13 -5.32 -20.01
CA PHE A 255 -0.26 -3.89 -19.81
C PHE A 255 0.72 -3.21 -20.74
N PHE A 256 0.24 -2.25 -21.53
CA PHE A 256 0.96 -1.53 -22.55
C PHE A 256 2.35 -1.13 -22.06
N SER A 257 3.38 -1.72 -22.62
CA SER A 257 4.71 -1.16 -22.52
C SER A 257 4.68 0.16 -23.30
N LEU A 258 4.95 1.26 -22.62
CA LEU A 258 5.13 2.58 -23.24
C LEU A 258 6.17 2.55 -24.37
N ARG A 259 7.02 1.52 -24.44
CA ARG A 259 8.00 1.27 -25.51
C ARG A 259 7.38 0.90 -26.86
N GLU A 260 6.18 0.33 -26.92
CA GLU A 260 5.57 -0.02 -28.24
C GLU A 260 5.06 1.21 -28.99
N LYS A 261 4.66 2.29 -28.27
CA LYS A 261 4.22 3.55 -28.94
C LYS A 261 5.37 4.39 -29.53
N SER A 262 6.61 4.20 -29.07
CA SER A 262 7.76 4.96 -29.61
C SER A 262 8.37 4.37 -30.88
N LEU A 263 8.02 3.15 -31.25
CA LEU A 263 8.51 2.47 -32.47
C LEU A 263 7.59 2.70 -33.70
N ASP A 264 6.32 3.08 -33.44
CA ASP A 264 5.37 3.38 -34.54
C ASP A 264 5.34 4.88 -34.93
N ALA A 265 6.14 5.72 -34.27
CA ALA A 265 6.20 7.17 -34.51
C ALA A 265 7.53 7.64 -35.15
N SER A 266 8.30 6.72 -35.76
CA SER A 266 9.56 7.03 -36.50
C SER A 266 9.51 6.62 -37.99
#